data_0239d3d60eec7670be6c469ce658f1b0
#
_entry.id   0239d3d60eec7670be6c469ce658f1b0
#
_cell.length_a   1.000
_cell.length_b   1.000
_cell.length_c   1.000
_cell.angle_alpha   90.00
_cell.angle_beta   90.00
_cell.angle_gamma   90.00
#
_symmetry.space_group_name_H-M   'P 1'
#
loop_
_entity.id
_entity.type
_entity.pdbx_description
1 polymer ?
#
loop_
_entity_poly.entity_id
_entity_poly.type
_entity_poly.pdbx_seq_one_letter_code
_entity_poly.pdbx_strand_id
1 'polypeptide(L)'
;NDVFTGGMEKERKAVLRMAQKLGDKLYAHGYRGAFCMDFLIDTDTGEVYLGEINPRVSGASPMTNLITSTYGGCPIYFFHLLEFMDADWEVDLSQVQKRWAEFDNWSQLILKYPHDKTEMITKAPASGIWQMDDKGEIRLVRKSIDWFLVSGESEAFYLRVYTGGDYRYKGADMGILVSRGRMQNDNRTLTE
;
A
#
# COMPACT_ATOMS: atom_id res chain seq x y z
N ASN A 1 0.18 2.14 -7.73
CA ASN A 1 -1.20 2.26 -7.23
C ASN A 1 -1.65 3.68 -7.49
N ASP A 2 -2.24 3.89 -8.66
CA ASP A 2 -2.81 5.19 -8.96
C ASP A 2 -4.08 5.36 -8.11
N VAL A 3 -4.02 6.29 -7.17
CA VAL A 3 -5.21 6.76 -6.47
C VAL A 3 -6.09 7.43 -7.52
N PHE A 4 -7.35 7.01 -7.62
CA PHE A 4 -8.32 7.70 -8.45
C PHE A 4 -8.42 9.15 -7.97
N THR A 5 -7.81 10.06 -8.71
CA THR A 5 -7.96 11.49 -8.46
C THR A 5 -9.35 11.95 -8.86
N GLY A 6 -9.84 13.06 -8.29
CA GLY A 6 -11.25 13.52 -8.37
C GLY A 6 -11.87 13.77 -9.74
N GLY A 7 -11.31 13.24 -10.83
CA GLY A 7 -11.89 13.27 -12.19
C GLY A 7 -12.21 11.89 -12.77
N MET A 8 -11.93 10.78 -12.04
CA MET A 8 -12.02 9.40 -12.54
C MET A 8 -13.22 8.62 -11.97
N GLU A 9 -14.32 9.29 -11.70
CA GLU A 9 -15.50 8.66 -11.06
C GLU A 9 -16.17 7.61 -11.97
N LYS A 10 -16.14 7.82 -13.29
CA LYS A 10 -16.67 6.85 -14.28
C LYS A 10 -15.84 5.56 -14.26
N GLU A 11 -14.54 5.68 -14.30
CA GLU A 11 -13.56 4.59 -14.27
C GLU A 11 -13.66 3.83 -12.94
N ARG A 12 -13.72 4.54 -11.83
CA ARG A 12 -13.93 3.96 -10.50
C ARG A 12 -15.19 3.12 -10.42
N LYS A 13 -16.33 3.60 -10.96
CA LYS A 13 -17.57 2.84 -11.03
C LYS A 13 -17.44 1.60 -11.92
N ALA A 14 -16.70 1.69 -13.02
CA ALA A 14 -16.43 0.54 -13.87
C ALA A 14 -15.61 -0.53 -13.16
N VAL A 15 -14.52 -0.12 -12.49
CA VAL A 15 -13.67 -1.00 -11.63
C VAL A 15 -14.51 -1.70 -10.58
N LEU A 16 -15.33 -0.97 -9.83
CA LEU A 16 -16.16 -1.55 -8.76
C LEU A 16 -17.15 -2.60 -9.30
N ARG A 17 -17.80 -2.32 -10.45
CA ARG A 17 -18.71 -3.31 -11.09
C ARG A 17 -17.96 -4.58 -11.52
N MET A 18 -16.76 -4.44 -12.09
CA MET A 18 -15.95 -5.59 -12.49
C MET A 18 -15.49 -6.38 -11.28
N ALA A 19 -15.05 -5.68 -10.23
CA ALA A 19 -14.62 -6.29 -8.96
C ALA A 19 -15.74 -7.10 -8.31
N GLN A 20 -16.93 -6.53 -8.22
CA GLN A 20 -18.10 -7.23 -7.69
C GLN A 20 -18.42 -8.49 -8.50
N LYS A 21 -18.56 -8.35 -9.81
CA LYS A 21 -18.87 -9.48 -10.70
C LYS A 21 -17.85 -10.61 -10.62
N LEU A 22 -16.58 -10.26 -10.49
CA LEU A 22 -15.51 -11.26 -10.35
C LEU A 22 -15.53 -11.88 -8.97
N GLY A 23 -15.71 -11.08 -7.92
CA GLY A 23 -15.81 -11.56 -6.54
C GLY A 23 -16.93 -12.59 -6.38
N ASP A 24 -18.12 -12.30 -6.95
CA ASP A 24 -19.25 -13.22 -6.94
C ASP A 24 -18.92 -14.55 -7.62
N LYS A 25 -18.21 -14.50 -8.75
CA LYS A 25 -17.77 -15.71 -9.47
C LYS A 25 -16.73 -16.50 -8.68
N LEU A 26 -15.73 -15.84 -8.12
CA LEU A 26 -14.70 -16.47 -7.30
C LEU A 26 -15.35 -17.16 -6.08
N TYR A 27 -16.28 -16.48 -5.42
CA TYR A 27 -17.02 -17.03 -4.31
C TYR A 27 -17.82 -18.28 -4.70
N ALA A 28 -18.55 -18.21 -5.82
CA ALA A 28 -19.32 -19.36 -6.35
C ALA A 28 -18.45 -20.56 -6.69
N HIS A 29 -17.16 -20.36 -7.01
CA HIS A 29 -16.18 -21.42 -7.26
C HIS A 29 -15.39 -21.86 -6.02
N GLY A 30 -15.81 -21.39 -4.83
CA GLY A 30 -15.22 -21.80 -3.56
C GLY A 30 -14.03 -20.98 -3.10
N TYR A 31 -13.64 -19.90 -3.82
CA TYR A 31 -12.60 -19.02 -3.35
C TYR A 31 -13.07 -18.24 -2.13
N ARG A 32 -12.21 -18.14 -1.13
CA ARG A 32 -12.42 -17.35 0.10
C ARG A 32 -11.18 -16.50 0.38
N GLY A 33 -11.41 -15.34 0.99
CA GLY A 33 -10.36 -14.45 1.42
C GLY A 33 -10.06 -13.30 0.46
N ALA A 34 -9.05 -12.50 0.80
CA ALA A 34 -8.66 -11.31 0.05
C ALA A 34 -7.97 -11.65 -1.28
N PHE A 35 -8.24 -10.86 -2.29
CA PHE A 35 -7.53 -10.88 -3.57
C PHE A 35 -7.27 -9.45 -4.06
N CYS A 36 -6.30 -9.29 -4.92
CA CYS A 36 -5.95 -8.03 -5.56
C CYS A 36 -6.23 -8.11 -7.06
N MET A 37 -6.70 -7.00 -7.63
CA MET A 37 -6.92 -6.86 -9.07
C MET A 37 -6.20 -5.62 -9.58
N ASP A 38 -5.52 -5.78 -10.70
CA ASP A 38 -4.90 -4.67 -11.41
C ASP A 38 -5.72 -4.34 -12.67
N PHE A 39 -6.01 -3.06 -12.85
CA PHE A 39 -6.78 -2.55 -13.97
C PHE A 39 -5.93 -1.67 -14.87
N LEU A 40 -6.21 -1.74 -16.17
CA LEU A 40 -5.67 -0.83 -17.17
C LEU A 40 -6.77 0.16 -17.56
N ILE A 41 -6.42 1.42 -17.63
CA ILE A 41 -7.31 2.48 -18.10
C ILE A 41 -6.74 3.05 -19.38
N ASP A 42 -7.50 2.99 -20.45
CA ASP A 42 -7.17 3.66 -21.70
C ASP A 42 -7.28 5.18 -21.47
N THR A 43 -6.20 5.89 -21.65
CA THR A 43 -6.13 7.33 -21.37
C THR A 43 -6.91 8.18 -22.38
N ASP A 44 -7.15 7.66 -23.58
CA ASP A 44 -7.86 8.38 -24.65
C ASP A 44 -9.38 8.20 -24.57
N THR A 45 -9.81 7.00 -24.21
CA THR A 45 -11.24 6.64 -24.18
C THR A 45 -11.84 6.60 -22.78
N GLY A 46 -11.01 6.43 -21.74
CA GLY A 46 -11.42 6.16 -20.37
C GLY A 46 -12.00 4.73 -20.20
N GLU A 47 -11.79 3.84 -21.16
CA GLU A 47 -12.19 2.44 -21.02
C GLU A 47 -11.32 1.71 -20.01
N VAL A 48 -11.97 0.84 -19.21
CA VAL A 48 -11.31 0.10 -18.13
C VAL A 48 -11.26 -1.37 -18.48
N TYR A 49 -10.08 -1.95 -18.36
CA TYR A 49 -9.82 -3.36 -18.62
C TYR A 49 -9.25 -4.04 -17.39
N LEU A 50 -9.66 -5.28 -17.12
CA LEU A 50 -9.02 -6.12 -16.11
C LEU A 50 -7.67 -6.59 -16.66
N GLY A 51 -6.58 -6.22 -16.00
CA GLY A 51 -5.22 -6.59 -16.38
C GLY A 51 -4.78 -7.89 -15.72
N GLU A 52 -4.85 -7.98 -14.40
CA GLU A 52 -4.34 -9.11 -13.62
C GLU A 52 -5.19 -9.38 -12.39
N ILE A 53 -5.23 -10.65 -11.99
CA ILE A 53 -5.83 -11.08 -10.71
C ILE A 53 -4.75 -11.78 -9.90
N ASN A 54 -4.55 -11.29 -8.68
CA ASN A 54 -3.66 -11.88 -7.70
C ASN A 54 -4.52 -12.45 -6.55
N PRO A 55 -4.76 -13.77 -6.44
CA PRO A 55 -5.59 -14.37 -5.40
C PRO A 55 -4.85 -14.40 -4.05
N ARG A 56 -4.39 -13.26 -3.61
CA ARG A 56 -3.63 -13.01 -2.40
C ARG A 56 -3.65 -11.53 -2.04
N VAL A 57 -3.20 -11.19 -0.84
CA VAL A 57 -2.83 -9.82 -0.48
C VAL A 57 -1.64 -9.35 -1.32
N SER A 58 -1.59 -8.07 -1.63
CA SER A 58 -0.55 -7.44 -2.46
C SER A 58 0.41 -6.59 -1.64
N GLY A 59 1.45 -6.06 -2.29
CA GLY A 59 2.36 -5.09 -1.66
C GLY A 59 1.71 -3.78 -1.22
N ALA A 60 0.52 -3.44 -1.73
CA ALA A 60 -0.27 -2.28 -1.30
C ALA A 60 -1.16 -2.57 -0.08
N SER A 61 -1.51 -3.84 0.16
CA SER A 61 -2.41 -4.24 1.25
C SER A 61 -1.93 -3.82 2.64
N PRO A 62 -0.62 -3.85 2.99
CA PRO A 62 -0.14 -3.39 4.28
C PRO A 62 -0.54 -1.93 4.56
N MET A 63 -0.42 -1.05 3.57
CA MET A 63 -0.76 0.37 3.73
C MET A 63 -2.25 0.55 4.04
N THR A 64 -3.13 -0.10 3.28
CA THR A 64 -4.58 -0.07 3.52
C THR A 64 -4.92 -0.58 4.93
N ASN A 65 -4.29 -1.67 5.37
CA ASN A 65 -4.54 -2.23 6.70
C ASN A 65 -4.08 -1.30 7.83
N LEU A 66 -2.87 -0.74 7.73
CA LEU A 66 -2.30 0.15 8.73
C LEU A 66 -3.14 1.41 8.90
N ILE A 67 -3.46 2.09 7.79
CA ILE A 67 -4.26 3.32 7.81
C ILE A 67 -5.65 3.05 8.37
N THR A 68 -6.32 2.00 7.91
CA THR A 68 -7.66 1.63 8.38
C THR A 68 -7.68 1.40 9.88
N SER A 69 -6.70 0.65 10.41
CA SER A 69 -6.58 0.39 11.86
C SER A 69 -6.41 1.68 12.66
N THR A 70 -5.58 2.59 12.16
CA THR A 70 -5.29 3.87 12.80
C THR A 70 -6.53 4.75 12.95
N TYR A 71 -7.40 4.74 11.95
CA TYR A 71 -8.65 5.54 11.98
C TYR A 71 -9.86 4.76 12.51
N GLY A 72 -9.63 3.66 13.23
CA GLY A 72 -10.67 2.87 13.87
C GLY A 72 -11.57 2.09 12.90
N GLY A 73 -11.08 1.84 11.70
CA GLY A 73 -11.75 0.97 10.73
C GLY A 73 -11.32 -0.49 10.86
N CYS A 74 -11.98 -1.37 10.12
CA CYS A 74 -11.63 -2.78 10.07
C CYS A 74 -10.63 -3.05 8.93
N PRO A 75 -9.40 -3.52 9.22
CA PRO A 75 -8.43 -3.88 8.21
C PRO A 75 -8.88 -5.05 7.34
N ILE A 76 -8.48 -5.08 6.06
CA ILE A 76 -8.80 -6.18 5.14
C ILE A 76 -8.30 -7.54 5.64
N TYR A 77 -7.21 -7.57 6.42
CA TYR A 77 -6.70 -8.81 7.01
C TYR A 77 -7.65 -9.43 8.04
N PHE A 78 -8.46 -8.65 8.74
CA PHE A 78 -9.49 -9.22 9.63
C PHE A 78 -10.59 -9.92 8.84
N PHE A 79 -11.05 -9.36 7.73
CA PHE A 79 -12.01 -10.04 6.87
C PHE A 79 -11.42 -11.33 6.28
N HIS A 80 -10.14 -11.30 5.89
CA HIS A 80 -9.44 -12.49 5.42
C HIS A 80 -9.38 -13.59 6.50
N LEU A 81 -9.06 -13.23 7.74
CA LEU A 81 -9.04 -14.15 8.87
C LEU A 81 -10.44 -14.71 9.20
N LEU A 82 -11.47 -13.89 9.21
CA LEU A 82 -12.85 -14.31 9.48
C LEU A 82 -13.33 -15.37 8.47
N GLU A 83 -13.00 -15.19 7.19
CA GLU A 83 -13.29 -16.18 6.15
C GLU A 83 -12.61 -17.54 6.41
N PHE A 84 -11.34 -17.53 6.84
CA PHE A 84 -10.60 -18.77 7.14
C PHE A 84 -10.94 -19.41 8.48
N MET A 85 -11.56 -18.66 9.39
CA MET A 85 -12.05 -19.16 10.66
C MET A 85 -13.48 -19.70 10.59
N ASP A 86 -14.12 -19.63 9.42
CA ASP A 86 -15.53 -19.98 9.19
C ASP A 86 -16.45 -19.28 10.21
N ALA A 87 -16.13 -18.02 10.51
CA ALA A 87 -16.87 -17.21 11.47
C ALA A 87 -18.04 -16.53 10.78
N ASP A 88 -19.19 -16.50 11.46
CA ASP A 88 -20.31 -15.65 11.03
C ASP A 88 -19.96 -14.18 11.24
N TRP A 89 -20.00 -13.39 10.19
CA TRP A 89 -19.77 -11.95 10.27
C TRP A 89 -20.63 -11.19 9.26
N GLU A 90 -20.99 -9.98 9.63
CA GLU A 90 -21.74 -9.07 8.79
C GLU A 90 -21.06 -7.70 8.76
N VAL A 91 -21.03 -7.06 7.61
CA VAL A 91 -20.43 -5.75 7.43
C VAL A 91 -21.21 -4.91 6.44
N ASP A 92 -21.37 -3.63 6.74
CA ASP A 92 -21.82 -2.64 5.77
C ASP A 92 -20.67 -2.25 4.84
N LEU A 93 -20.62 -2.91 3.67
CA LEU A 93 -19.59 -2.67 2.66
C LEU A 93 -19.57 -1.21 2.19
N SER A 94 -20.71 -0.55 2.12
CA SER A 94 -20.78 0.84 1.67
C SER A 94 -20.11 1.78 2.66
N GLN A 95 -20.29 1.54 3.94
CA GLN A 95 -19.63 2.30 5.00
C GLN A 95 -18.14 2.05 5.04
N VAL A 96 -17.69 0.80 4.86
CA VAL A 96 -16.26 0.45 4.79
C VAL A 96 -15.60 1.13 3.60
N GLN A 97 -16.22 1.05 2.41
CA GLN A 97 -15.68 1.68 1.19
C GLN A 97 -15.64 3.21 1.30
N LYS A 98 -16.65 3.83 1.90
CA LYS A 98 -16.65 5.26 2.16
C LYS A 98 -15.50 5.67 3.06
N ARG A 99 -15.29 4.97 4.18
CA ARG A 99 -14.16 5.23 5.08
C ARG A 99 -12.81 5.07 4.39
N TRP A 100 -12.63 4.01 3.61
CA TRP A 100 -11.36 3.79 2.90
C TRP A 100 -11.08 4.87 1.84
N ALA A 101 -12.11 5.48 1.28
CA ALA A 101 -11.96 6.59 0.35
C ALA A 101 -11.54 7.93 1.02
N GLU A 102 -11.63 8.02 2.34
CA GLU A 102 -11.28 9.22 3.11
C GLU A 102 -9.78 9.27 3.49
N PHE A 103 -9.02 8.21 3.22
CA PHE A 103 -7.62 8.06 3.67
C PHE A 103 -6.63 8.30 2.53
N ASP A 104 -6.38 9.56 2.20
CA ASP A 104 -5.44 9.93 1.13
C ASP A 104 -4.17 10.68 1.59
N ASN A 105 -4.01 10.90 2.88
CA ASN A 105 -2.91 11.70 3.44
C ASN A 105 -1.64 10.91 3.75
N TRP A 106 -1.52 9.68 3.28
CA TRP A 106 -0.38 8.83 3.52
C TRP A 106 0.16 8.22 2.24
N SER A 107 1.46 8.13 2.18
CA SER A 107 2.17 7.47 1.06
C SER A 107 3.09 6.37 1.54
N GLN A 108 3.23 5.33 0.72
CA GLN A 108 4.18 4.24 0.91
C GLN A 108 5.14 4.21 -0.27
N LEU A 109 6.44 4.13 0.01
CA LEU A 109 7.48 3.92 -0.99
C LEU A 109 8.30 2.68 -0.61
N ILE A 110 8.41 1.72 -1.54
CA ILE A 110 9.27 0.55 -1.38
C ILE A 110 10.62 0.86 -2.02
N LEU A 111 11.66 0.88 -1.20
CA LEU A 111 13.04 1.11 -1.65
C LEU A 111 13.62 -0.18 -2.19
N LYS A 112 14.01 -0.17 -3.46
CA LYS A 112 14.61 -1.33 -4.13
C LYS A 112 16.08 -1.11 -4.41
N TYR A 113 16.86 -2.20 -4.31
CA TYR A 113 18.26 -2.16 -4.70
C TYR A 113 18.40 -2.13 -6.23
N PRO A 114 19.04 -1.07 -6.82
CA PRO A 114 19.00 -0.87 -8.28
C PRO A 114 20.13 -1.57 -9.04
N HIS A 115 21.22 -1.94 -8.36
CA HIS A 115 22.44 -2.41 -9.03
C HIS A 115 22.38 -3.90 -9.37
N ASP A 116 22.95 -4.24 -10.54
CA ASP A 116 22.96 -5.61 -11.07
C ASP A 116 24.13 -6.42 -10.53
N LYS A 117 24.18 -6.53 -9.20
CA LYS A 117 25.16 -7.36 -8.48
C LYS A 117 24.59 -7.79 -7.13
N THR A 118 25.09 -8.92 -6.63
CA THR A 118 24.78 -9.40 -5.28
C THR A 118 25.88 -8.97 -4.32
N GLU A 119 25.52 -8.31 -3.23
CA GLU A 119 26.43 -7.80 -2.22
C GLU A 119 25.92 -8.10 -0.82
N MET A 120 26.84 -8.38 0.09
CA MET A 120 26.52 -8.48 1.51
C MET A 120 26.32 -7.08 2.11
N ILE A 121 25.25 -6.91 2.86
CA ILE A 121 24.97 -5.70 3.61
C ILE A 121 25.83 -5.70 4.87
N THR A 122 26.72 -4.71 5.00
CA THR A 122 27.57 -4.57 6.18
C THR A 122 26.85 -3.83 7.31
N LYS A 123 25.99 -2.88 6.97
CA LYS A 123 25.21 -2.06 7.92
C LYS A 123 23.92 -1.59 7.27
N ALA A 124 22.84 -1.62 8.02
CA ALA A 124 21.53 -1.09 7.59
C ALA A 124 21.03 -0.02 8.57
N PRO A 125 20.30 1.01 8.10
CA PRO A 125 19.64 1.98 8.97
C PRO A 125 18.66 1.29 9.93
N ALA A 126 18.47 1.84 11.11
CA ALA A 126 17.50 1.31 12.06
C ALA A 126 16.07 1.65 11.61
N SER A 127 15.12 0.74 11.86
CA SER A 127 13.70 1.06 11.74
C SER A 127 13.32 2.15 12.75
N GLY A 128 12.44 3.06 12.33
CA GLY A 128 11.98 4.16 13.16
C GLY A 128 11.57 5.39 12.38
N ILE A 129 11.34 6.48 13.10
CA ILE A 129 11.02 7.78 12.53
C ILE A 129 12.32 8.50 12.18
N TRP A 130 12.44 8.85 10.94
CA TRP A 130 13.55 9.64 10.39
C TRP A 130 13.04 11.01 9.96
N GLN A 131 13.86 12.02 10.11
CA GLN A 131 13.57 13.40 9.71
C GLN A 131 14.61 13.87 8.71
N MET A 132 14.15 14.58 7.69
CA MET A 132 14.97 15.32 6.75
C MET A 132 14.90 16.80 7.07
N ASP A 133 16.04 17.47 7.07
CA ASP A 133 16.10 18.94 7.23
C ASP A 133 16.09 19.65 5.87
N ASP A 134 16.08 20.99 5.90
CA ASP A 134 16.04 21.86 4.71
C ASP A 134 17.29 21.73 3.80
N LYS A 135 18.34 21.06 4.28
CA LYS A 135 19.57 20.77 3.52
C LYS A 135 19.58 19.36 2.93
N GLY A 136 18.53 18.57 3.19
CA GLY A 136 18.43 17.19 2.78
C GLY A 136 19.20 16.20 3.67
N GLU A 137 19.69 16.64 4.85
CA GLU A 137 20.31 15.74 5.80
C GLU A 137 19.26 14.94 6.56
N ILE A 138 19.46 13.63 6.65
CA ILE A 138 18.53 12.73 7.31
C ILE A 138 19.08 12.23 8.64
N ARG A 139 18.23 12.21 9.66
CA ARG A 139 18.58 11.72 10.99
C ARG A 139 17.48 10.85 11.59
N LEU A 140 17.88 9.84 12.37
CA LEU A 140 16.93 9.06 13.17
C LEU A 140 16.47 9.90 14.37
N VAL A 141 15.18 10.21 14.42
CA VAL A 141 14.56 10.96 15.52
C VAL A 141 14.12 10.01 16.63
N ARG A 142 13.53 8.87 16.24
CA ARG A 142 12.98 7.90 17.20
C ARG A 142 13.05 6.48 16.67
N LYS A 143 13.59 5.57 17.46
CA LYS A 143 13.45 4.13 17.20
C LYS A 143 12.02 3.72 17.56
N SER A 144 11.28 3.19 16.59
CA SER A 144 9.90 2.73 16.76
C SER A 144 9.54 1.75 15.66
N ILE A 145 8.53 0.93 15.90
CA ILE A 145 7.80 0.17 14.89
C ILE A 145 6.44 0.81 14.58
N ASP A 146 6.12 1.86 15.29
CA ASP A 146 4.87 2.59 15.14
C ASP A 146 5.02 3.74 14.13
N TRP A 147 4.62 3.48 12.89
CA TRP A 147 4.65 4.43 11.79
C TRP A 147 3.71 5.63 12.02
N PHE A 148 2.67 5.46 12.83
CA PHE A 148 1.68 6.49 13.15
C PHE A 148 2.27 7.69 13.90
N LEU A 149 3.44 7.54 14.49
CA LEU A 149 4.17 8.61 15.16
C LEU A 149 4.80 9.64 14.21
N VAL A 150 4.69 9.47 12.89
CA VAL A 150 5.07 10.49 11.91
C VAL A 150 4.19 11.72 12.09
N SER A 151 4.79 12.85 12.43
CA SER A 151 4.07 14.08 12.84
C SER A 151 3.96 15.14 11.75
N GLY A 152 4.80 15.11 10.72
CA GLY A 152 4.83 16.10 9.66
C GLY A 152 5.43 15.59 8.36
N GLU A 153 5.43 16.42 7.31
CA GLU A 153 5.91 16.10 5.98
C GLU A 153 7.43 15.93 5.90
N SER A 154 8.19 16.52 6.83
CA SER A 154 9.64 16.31 6.94
C SER A 154 10.04 14.99 7.63
N GLU A 155 9.06 14.24 8.15
CA GLU A 155 9.30 12.96 8.81
C GLU A 155 8.78 11.80 7.97
N ALA A 156 9.50 10.67 8.06
CA ALA A 156 9.06 9.40 7.50
C ALA A 156 9.35 8.26 8.46
N PHE A 157 8.46 7.31 8.53
CA PHE A 157 8.74 6.02 9.15
C PHE A 157 9.49 5.15 8.14
N TYR A 158 10.65 4.63 8.55
CA TYR A 158 11.40 3.66 7.78
C TYR A 158 11.32 2.28 8.44
N LEU A 159 10.79 1.30 7.72
CA LEU A 159 10.84 -0.10 8.09
C LEU A 159 11.96 -0.79 7.32
N ARG A 160 12.97 -1.26 8.02
CA ARG A 160 14.06 -2.04 7.46
C ARG A 160 13.59 -3.44 7.10
N VAL A 161 13.88 -3.90 5.89
CA VAL A 161 13.64 -5.28 5.44
C VAL A 161 14.88 -6.14 5.63
N TYR A 162 16.08 -5.59 5.37
CA TYR A 162 17.36 -6.29 5.50
C TYR A 162 18.21 -5.75 6.66
N THR A 163 19.09 -6.59 7.17
CA THR A 163 20.05 -6.22 8.22
C THR A 163 21.50 -6.52 7.81
N GLY A 164 22.46 -6.16 8.65
CA GLY A 164 23.85 -6.54 8.44
C GLY A 164 24.02 -8.07 8.42
N GLY A 165 24.74 -8.58 7.43
CA GLY A 165 24.92 -10.01 7.17
C GLY A 165 24.00 -10.58 6.10
N ASP A 166 22.89 -9.91 5.77
CA ASP A 166 22.02 -10.31 4.65
C ASP A 166 22.64 -9.93 3.31
N TYR A 167 22.14 -10.53 2.24
CA TYR A 167 22.53 -10.21 0.87
C TYR A 167 21.47 -9.39 0.16
N ARG A 168 21.90 -8.37 -0.58
CA ARG A 168 21.05 -7.60 -1.49
C ARG A 168 21.37 -7.93 -2.93
N TYR A 169 20.37 -7.91 -3.79
CA TYR A 169 20.46 -8.16 -5.22
C TYR A 169 19.49 -7.23 -5.95
N LYS A 170 19.64 -7.09 -7.27
CA LYS A 170 18.79 -6.21 -8.07
C LYS A 170 17.30 -6.49 -7.87
N GLY A 171 16.57 -5.44 -7.52
CA GLY A 171 15.13 -5.51 -7.24
C GLY A 171 14.76 -5.96 -5.82
N ALA A 172 15.74 -6.32 -4.98
CA ALA A 172 15.47 -6.66 -3.58
C ALA A 172 14.89 -5.46 -2.82
N ASP A 173 13.88 -5.72 -1.98
CA ASP A 173 13.25 -4.71 -1.14
C ASP A 173 14.16 -4.37 0.04
N MET A 174 14.72 -3.17 0.04
CA MET A 174 15.66 -2.70 1.07
C MET A 174 14.97 -2.13 2.29
N GLY A 175 13.78 -1.60 2.09
CA GLY A 175 12.97 -1.01 3.16
C GLY A 175 11.71 -0.41 2.62
N ILE A 176 10.84 -0.02 3.55
CA ILE A 176 9.57 0.63 3.26
C ILE A 176 9.58 1.98 3.98
N LEU A 177 9.31 3.04 3.24
CA LEU A 177 9.05 4.37 3.79
C LEU A 177 7.55 4.60 3.84
N VAL A 178 7.07 5.16 4.94
CA VAL A 178 5.70 5.63 5.12
C VAL A 178 5.78 7.09 5.57
N SER A 179 5.15 7.98 4.83
CA SER A 179 5.13 9.42 5.15
C SER A 179 3.74 9.98 5.04
N ARG A 180 3.57 11.17 5.60
CA ARG A 180 2.39 12.00 5.33
C ARG A 180 2.55 12.69 3.98
N GLY A 181 1.39 13.04 3.40
CA GLY A 181 1.36 13.71 2.13
C GLY A 181 1.56 12.78 0.94
N ARG A 182 1.65 13.38 -0.22
CA ARG A 182 1.74 12.70 -1.49
C ARG A 182 3.19 12.68 -1.96
N MET A 183 3.79 11.49 -2.07
CA MET A 183 5.17 11.32 -2.55
C MET A 183 5.30 11.35 -4.08
N GLN A 184 4.20 11.35 -4.82
CA GLN A 184 4.23 11.29 -6.29
C GLN A 184 3.32 12.36 -6.86
N ASN A 185 3.81 13.09 -7.87
CA ASN A 185 3.00 14.05 -8.63
C ASN A 185 2.18 13.36 -9.73
N ASP A 186 1.36 14.15 -10.44
CA ASP A 186 0.49 13.63 -11.49
C ASP A 186 1.25 13.08 -12.69
N ASN A 187 2.50 13.47 -12.88
CA ASN A 187 3.40 12.94 -13.92
C ASN A 187 4.14 11.66 -13.50
N ARG A 188 3.78 11.09 -12.33
CA ARG A 188 4.38 9.88 -11.76
C ARG A 188 5.86 10.01 -11.38
N THR A 189 6.34 11.24 -11.22
CA THR A 189 7.65 11.51 -10.61
C THR A 189 7.49 11.74 -9.11
N LEU A 190 8.55 11.49 -8.34
CA LEU A 190 8.54 11.80 -6.91
C LEU A 190 8.39 13.32 -6.72
N THR A 191 7.65 13.72 -5.69
CA THR A 191 7.61 15.11 -5.22
C THR A 191 8.95 15.47 -4.58
N GLU A 192 9.34 16.74 -4.68
CA GLU A 192 10.52 17.28 -4.00
C GLU A 192 10.30 17.38 -2.50
#